data_c8d6dcfe1aa97c786f5f7db48eef3237
#
_entry.id   c8d6dcfe1aa97c786f5f7db48eef3237
#
_cell.length_a   1.000
_cell.length_b   1.000
_cell.length_c   1.000
_cell.angle_alpha   90.00
_cell.angle_beta   90.00
_cell.angle_gamma   90.00
#
_symmetry.space_group_name_H-M   'P 1'
#
loop_
_entity.id
_entity.type
_entity.pdbx_description
1 polymer ?
#
loop_
_entity_poly.entity_id
_entity_poly.type
_entity_poly.pdbx_seq_one_letter_code
_entity_poly.pdbx_strand_id
1 'polypeptide(L)'
;CDTASGNKDNNEILSGLAQAFLYAGAESVIVSHWPVESQATAILMNKFFDNWIKKDLEIAESLSLAKIYLREYFPEYRHPSYWGAFSYYGL
;
A
#
# COMPACT_ATOMS: atom_id res chain seq x y z
N CYS A 1 9.52 3.78 -2.78
CA CYS A 1 8.55 4.75 -3.28
C CYS A 1 8.77 6.11 -2.64
N ASP A 2 9.02 7.11 -3.43
CA ASP A 2 9.27 8.46 -2.96
C ASP A 2 8.11 9.37 -3.35
N THR A 3 7.04 9.29 -2.59
CA THR A 3 5.82 10.00 -2.88
C THR A 3 5.80 11.42 -2.34
N ALA A 4 6.79 11.81 -1.56
CA ALA A 4 6.83 13.11 -0.90
C ALA A 4 8.14 13.81 -1.17
N SER A 5 8.57 13.85 -2.43
CA SER A 5 9.80 14.49 -2.80
C SER A 5 9.66 16.00 -2.73
N GLY A 6 10.73 16.67 -2.32
CA GLY A 6 10.78 18.11 -2.19
C GLY A 6 12.07 18.49 -1.53
N ASN A 7 11.97 19.22 -0.42
CA ASN A 7 13.11 19.57 0.39
C ASN A 7 13.60 18.34 1.16
N LYS A 8 14.89 18.11 1.25
CA LYS A 8 15.41 16.87 1.78
C LYS A 8 14.99 16.59 3.23
N ASP A 9 15.07 17.60 4.09
CA ASP A 9 14.68 17.42 5.50
C ASP A 9 13.18 17.23 5.64
N ASN A 10 12.41 18.00 4.86
CA ASN A 10 10.97 17.83 4.83
C ASN A 10 10.59 16.50 4.18
N ASN A 11 11.40 16.05 3.22
CA ASN A 11 11.15 14.76 2.59
C ASN A 11 11.20 13.61 3.56
N GLU A 12 12.15 13.63 4.50
CA GLU A 12 12.23 12.55 5.47
C GLU A 12 10.98 12.49 6.34
N ILE A 13 10.46 13.66 6.74
CA ILE A 13 9.26 13.73 7.55
C ILE A 13 8.04 13.38 6.71
N LEU A 14 7.90 14.02 5.53
CA LEU A 14 6.73 13.83 4.68
C LEU A 14 6.71 12.44 4.07
N SER A 15 7.87 11.89 3.70
CA SER A 15 7.93 10.53 3.20
C SER A 15 7.54 9.53 4.27
N GLY A 16 7.97 9.75 5.52
CA GLY A 16 7.57 8.91 6.63
C GLY A 16 6.07 8.92 6.83
N LEU A 17 5.45 10.09 6.74
CA LEU A 17 4.00 10.20 6.85
C LEU A 17 3.30 9.60 5.64
N ALA A 18 3.82 9.86 4.43
CA ALA A 18 3.24 9.33 3.22
C ALA A 18 3.39 7.82 3.14
N GLN A 19 4.48 7.28 3.66
CA GLN A 19 4.67 5.84 3.74
C GLN A 19 3.79 5.21 4.80
N ALA A 20 3.47 5.95 5.86
CA ALA A 20 2.64 5.43 6.93
C ALA A 20 1.17 5.38 6.56
N PHE A 21 0.67 6.34 5.79
CA PHE A 21 -0.76 6.47 5.52
C PHE A 21 -1.05 6.50 4.04
N LEU A 22 -1.26 5.31 3.45
CA LEU A 22 -1.69 5.22 2.06
C LEU A 22 -3.20 5.38 1.94
N TYR A 23 -3.92 5.00 2.97
CA TYR A 23 -5.37 5.16 3.02
C TYR A 23 -5.79 5.32 4.47
N ALA A 24 -6.69 6.27 4.71
CA ALA A 24 -7.30 6.47 6.02
C ALA A 24 -8.78 6.69 5.84
N GLY A 25 -9.58 5.88 6.51
CA GLY A 25 -11.02 6.06 6.60
C GLY A 25 -11.39 6.41 8.03
N ALA A 26 -12.68 6.38 8.33
CA ALA A 26 -13.16 6.76 9.66
C ALA A 26 -12.59 5.86 10.76
N GLU A 27 -12.41 4.57 10.45
CA GLU A 27 -12.02 3.58 11.45
C GLU A 27 -10.90 2.68 10.98
N SER A 28 -10.18 3.04 9.93
CA SER A 28 -9.19 2.15 9.33
C SER A 28 -8.03 2.93 8.75
N VAL A 29 -6.86 2.31 8.76
CA VAL A 29 -5.69 2.86 8.12
C VAL A 29 -4.85 1.72 7.52
N ILE A 30 -4.29 1.97 6.34
CA ILE A 30 -3.30 1.10 5.73
C ILE A 30 -1.96 1.80 5.83
N VAL A 31 -0.99 1.09 6.39
CA VAL A 31 0.33 1.63 6.68
C VAL A 31 1.36 0.90 5.83
N SER A 32 2.30 1.64 5.25
CA SER A 32 3.46 1.08 4.61
C SER A 32 4.66 1.17 5.56
N HIS A 33 5.27 0.02 5.87
CA HIS A 33 6.35 -0.05 6.85
C HIS A 33 7.71 0.27 6.28
N TRP A 34 7.85 0.23 4.96
CA TRP A 34 9.06 0.64 4.26
C TRP A 34 8.71 1.09 2.86
N PRO A 35 9.60 1.87 2.20
CA PRO A 35 9.34 2.31 0.84
C PRO A 35 9.25 1.13 -0.12
N VAL A 36 8.29 1.19 -1.03
CA VAL A 36 8.09 0.17 -2.04
C VAL A 36 8.15 0.85 -3.41
N GLU A 37 8.66 0.13 -4.40
CA GLU A 37 8.74 0.61 -5.77
C GLU A 37 7.35 1.11 -6.22
N SER A 38 7.33 2.25 -6.93
CA SER A 38 6.09 2.98 -7.22
C SER A 38 5.10 2.19 -8.04
N GLN A 39 5.59 1.44 -9.03
CA GLN A 39 4.69 0.67 -9.89
C GLN A 39 4.05 -0.48 -9.12
N ALA A 40 4.84 -1.17 -8.30
CA ALA A 40 4.29 -2.23 -7.45
C ALA A 40 3.23 -1.69 -6.50
N THR A 41 3.49 -0.54 -5.89
CA THR A 41 2.52 0.12 -5.01
C THR A 41 1.24 0.47 -5.76
N ALA A 42 1.37 1.03 -6.96
CA ALA A 42 0.20 1.41 -7.75
C ALA A 42 -0.64 0.20 -8.12
N ILE A 43 0.00 -0.89 -8.54
CA ILE A 43 -0.71 -2.12 -8.89
C ILE A 43 -1.46 -2.66 -7.67
N LEU A 44 -0.77 -2.73 -6.53
CA LEU A 44 -1.36 -3.25 -5.31
C LEU A 44 -2.54 -2.38 -4.85
N MET A 45 -2.36 -1.07 -4.83
CA MET A 45 -3.40 -0.17 -4.33
C MET A 45 -4.59 -0.09 -5.29
N ASN A 46 -4.36 -0.15 -6.60
CA ASN A 46 -5.46 -0.22 -7.55
C ASN A 46 -6.28 -1.49 -7.35
N LYS A 47 -5.62 -2.62 -7.14
CA LYS A 47 -6.32 -3.86 -6.89
C LYS A 47 -7.04 -3.85 -5.55
N PHE A 48 -6.42 -3.24 -4.53
CA PHE A 48 -7.06 -3.08 -3.23
C PHE A 48 -8.37 -2.31 -3.35
N PHE A 49 -8.35 -1.15 -4.02
CA PHE A 49 -9.56 -0.34 -4.16
C PHE A 49 -10.61 -1.04 -5.03
N ASP A 50 -10.18 -1.77 -6.05
CA ASP A 50 -11.10 -2.56 -6.85
C ASP A 50 -11.83 -3.60 -5.99
N ASN A 51 -11.10 -4.30 -5.14
CA ASN A 51 -11.68 -5.30 -4.25
C ASN A 51 -12.62 -4.66 -3.24
N TRP A 52 -12.20 -3.56 -2.64
CA TRP A 52 -12.95 -2.93 -1.56
C TRP A 52 -14.18 -2.19 -2.08
N ILE A 53 -14.01 -1.37 -3.11
CA ILE A 53 -15.08 -0.48 -3.58
C ILE A 53 -15.99 -1.19 -4.59
N LYS A 54 -15.40 -1.83 -5.60
CA LYS A 54 -16.21 -2.42 -6.67
C LYS A 54 -16.76 -3.78 -6.30
N LYS A 55 -15.99 -4.59 -5.57
CA LYS A 55 -16.41 -5.93 -5.18
C LYS A 55 -17.02 -5.98 -3.79
N ASP A 56 -17.01 -4.85 -3.09
CA ASP A 56 -17.62 -4.70 -1.77
C ASP A 56 -17.06 -5.70 -0.75
N LEU A 57 -15.76 -5.96 -0.81
CA LEU A 57 -15.11 -6.84 0.16
C LEU A 57 -14.67 -6.04 1.38
N GLU A 58 -14.46 -6.73 2.49
CA GLU A 58 -13.91 -6.11 3.69
C GLU A 58 -12.52 -5.55 3.39
N ILE A 59 -12.11 -4.50 4.14
CA ILE A 59 -10.83 -3.83 3.89
C ILE A 59 -9.67 -4.80 4.07
N ALA A 60 -9.66 -5.57 5.16
CA ALA A 60 -8.57 -6.52 5.42
C ALA A 60 -8.45 -7.56 4.31
N GLU A 61 -9.58 -8.11 3.89
CA GLU A 61 -9.60 -9.09 2.80
C GLU A 61 -9.16 -8.46 1.49
N SER A 62 -9.61 -7.24 1.23
CA SER A 62 -9.26 -6.50 0.02
C SER A 62 -7.75 -6.32 -0.09
N LEU A 63 -7.10 -6.01 1.03
CA LEU A 63 -5.65 -5.85 1.05
C LEU A 63 -4.94 -7.19 0.87
N SER A 64 -5.38 -8.23 1.55
CA SER A 64 -4.79 -9.57 1.43
C SER A 64 -4.85 -10.08 0.00
N LEU A 65 -6.00 -9.93 -0.65
CA LEU A 65 -6.17 -10.36 -2.04
C LEU A 65 -5.32 -9.51 -2.99
N ALA A 66 -5.15 -8.23 -2.70
CA ALA A 66 -4.31 -7.37 -3.53
C ALA A 66 -2.84 -7.80 -3.45
N LYS A 67 -2.37 -8.19 -2.26
CA LYS A 67 -1.00 -8.70 -2.08
C LYS A 67 -0.80 -10.00 -2.86
N ILE A 68 -1.76 -10.91 -2.79
CA ILE A 68 -1.70 -12.17 -3.53
C ILE A 68 -1.67 -11.89 -5.03
N TYR A 69 -2.50 -10.96 -5.49
CA TYR A 69 -2.54 -10.57 -6.89
C TYR A 69 -1.19 -10.07 -7.37
N LEU A 70 -0.56 -9.16 -6.62
CA LEU A 70 0.75 -8.63 -6.98
C LEU A 70 1.78 -9.74 -7.04
N ARG A 71 1.80 -10.62 -6.04
CA ARG A 71 2.76 -11.72 -5.96
C ARG A 71 2.57 -12.72 -7.11
N GLU A 72 1.32 -13.07 -7.42
CA GLU A 72 1.04 -14.17 -8.34
C GLU A 72 1.06 -13.75 -9.80
N TYR A 73 0.67 -12.52 -10.11
CA TYR A 73 0.55 -12.09 -11.51
C TYR A 73 1.70 -11.24 -12.00
N PHE A 74 2.61 -10.85 -11.13
CA PHE A 74 3.75 -10.00 -11.49
C PHE A 74 5.03 -10.63 -10.95
N PRO A 75 5.67 -11.53 -11.74
CA PRO A 75 6.88 -12.24 -11.26
C PRO A 75 7.98 -11.31 -10.77
N GLU A 76 8.10 -10.13 -11.37
CA GLU A 76 9.09 -9.13 -10.95
C GLU A 76 8.85 -8.60 -9.55
N TYR A 77 7.64 -8.77 -9.01
CA TYR A 77 7.28 -8.30 -7.67
C TYR A 77 6.96 -9.45 -6.72
N ARG A 78 7.49 -10.63 -6.99
CA ARG A 78 7.22 -11.82 -6.15
C ARG A 78 7.86 -11.73 -4.78
N HIS A 79 8.97 -11.01 -4.66
CA HIS A 79 9.66 -10.91 -3.38
C HIS A 79 8.80 -10.17 -2.35
N PRO A 80 8.76 -10.66 -1.09
CA PRO A 80 7.90 -10.04 -0.07
C PRO A 80 8.14 -8.56 0.19
N SER A 81 9.31 -8.03 -0.17
CA SER A 81 9.58 -6.60 -0.01
C SER A 81 8.63 -5.72 -0.83
N TYR A 82 7.98 -6.27 -1.84
CA TYR A 82 7.05 -5.52 -2.69
C TYR A 82 5.63 -5.51 -2.16
N TRP A 83 5.19 -6.57 -1.49
CA TRP A 83 3.81 -6.66 -1.01
C TRP A 83 3.70 -6.77 0.50
N GLY A 84 4.79 -7.13 1.19
CA GLY A 84 4.75 -7.33 2.63
C GLY A 84 4.83 -6.05 3.45
N ALA A 85 5.08 -4.90 2.80
CA ALA A 85 5.23 -3.64 3.51
C ALA A 85 3.94 -3.10 4.09
N PHE A 86 2.79 -3.56 3.59
CA PHE A 86 1.50 -2.94 3.87
C PHE A 86 0.75 -3.70 4.95
N SER A 87 0.25 -2.97 5.94
CA SER A 87 -0.56 -3.55 7.01
C SER A 87 -1.85 -2.77 7.17
N TYR A 88 -2.90 -3.48 7.55
CA TYR A 88 -4.19 -2.90 7.85
C TYR A 88 -4.37 -2.82 9.37
N TYR A 89 -4.82 -1.68 9.84
CA TYR A 89 -5.18 -1.47 11.24
C TYR A 89 -6.61 -0.94 11.29
N GLY A 90 -7.50 -1.71 11.94
CA GLY A 90 -8.85 -1.28 12.19
C GLY A 90 -8.97 -0.72 13.61
N LEU A 91 -9.80 0.29 13.76
CA LEU A 91 -10.02 0.94 15.06
C LEU A 91 -11.26 0.41 15.77
#